data_8f76de1fcf969792e1aab74592ee7e64
#
_entry.id   8f76de1fcf969792e1aab74592ee7e64
#
_cell.length_a   1.000
_cell.length_b   1.000
_cell.length_c   1.000
_cell.angle_alpha   90.00
_cell.angle_beta   90.00
_cell.angle_gamma   90.00
#
_symmetry.space_group_name_H-M   'P 1'
#
loop_
_entity.id
_entity.type
_entity.pdbx_description
1 polymer ?
#
loop_
_entity_poly.entity_id
_entity_poly.type
_entity_poly.pdbx_seq_one_letter_code
_entity_poly.pdbx_strand_id
1 'polypeptide(L)'
;MKFVGKVTKVFFFTFATNKPNMSLNDWIKEQEQRGITTFSFQQIRCVFDERSDKSLKTDINRLTLSKRIQNVYKGFYVIIPIQYQLKGVVPPTYYINELMEYLGKPYYVGLLSAAAIYGASHQRAMMTQIVTTGPRPRTSNKNSLLDWNYRQQIPSELIKSRNAEMGRINYSSAELTAVDIVQFASNIGGYQRAATVLAELVDVLDMPKMEEVLPYTTTTAMQRFGYLLEFVLFEQDKADQLYDIMKKRNGYFNAVLMSSEHPASDDTESNRWRVNMNIDIEIDEL
;
A
#
# COMPACT_ATOMS: atom_id res chain seq x y z
N MET A 1 -22.00 23.70 -20.72
CA MET A 1 -21.51 24.29 -19.46
C MET A 1 -20.22 23.57 -19.10
N LYS A 2 -19.07 24.23 -19.25
CA LYS A 2 -17.73 23.64 -19.17
C LYS A 2 -17.33 23.46 -17.70
N PHE A 3 -17.08 22.23 -17.26
CA PHE A 3 -16.41 21.95 -16.00
C PHE A 3 -14.91 22.19 -16.17
N VAL A 4 -14.44 23.28 -15.62
CA VAL A 4 -13.01 23.59 -15.51
C VAL A 4 -12.47 22.78 -14.32
N GLY A 5 -11.53 21.90 -14.64
CA GLY A 5 -10.84 21.06 -13.66
C GLY A 5 -10.12 21.90 -12.61
N LYS A 6 -10.31 21.56 -11.34
CA LYS A 6 -9.51 22.08 -10.23
C LYS A 6 -8.08 21.56 -10.39
N VAL A 7 -7.22 22.46 -10.81
CA VAL A 7 -5.77 22.27 -10.81
C VAL A 7 -5.32 22.05 -9.37
N THR A 8 -4.78 20.89 -9.13
CA THR A 8 -4.11 20.47 -7.90
C THR A 8 -3.13 21.56 -7.47
N LYS A 9 -3.24 22.04 -6.23
CA LYS A 9 -2.26 22.92 -5.60
C LYS A 9 -0.94 22.14 -5.50
N VAL A 10 -0.12 22.25 -6.53
CA VAL A 10 1.30 21.95 -6.43
C VAL A 10 1.83 22.94 -5.39
N PHE A 11 2.40 22.42 -4.31
CA PHE A 11 3.12 23.24 -3.34
C PHE A 11 4.29 23.91 -4.07
N PHE A 12 4.03 25.10 -4.62
CA PHE A 12 5.08 26.04 -4.97
C PHE A 12 5.65 26.58 -3.65
N PHE A 13 6.53 25.79 -3.03
CA PHE A 13 7.52 26.42 -2.16
C PHE A 13 8.27 27.41 -3.05
N THR A 14 8.22 28.67 -2.66
CA THR A 14 8.95 29.77 -3.29
C THR A 14 10.44 29.39 -3.30
N PHE A 15 10.91 28.77 -4.38
CA PHE A 15 12.32 28.60 -4.63
C PHE A 15 12.87 29.96 -5.03
N ALA A 16 13.21 30.74 -4.00
CA ALA A 16 13.87 32.02 -4.21
C ALA A 16 15.30 31.78 -4.66
N THR A 17 15.65 32.50 -5.71
CA THR A 17 16.97 32.91 -6.17
C THR A 17 17.82 31.84 -6.86
N ASN A 18 17.94 32.07 -8.16
CA ASN A 18 19.06 31.67 -9.00
C ASN A 18 20.38 31.89 -8.23
N LYS A 19 21.05 30.80 -7.83
CA LYS A 19 22.40 30.87 -7.23
C LYS A 19 23.37 30.41 -8.30
N PRO A 20 23.95 31.32 -9.07
CA PRO A 20 24.67 31.01 -10.32
C PRO A 20 25.89 30.08 -10.16
N ASN A 21 26.35 29.80 -8.94
CA ASN A 21 27.51 28.95 -8.65
C ASN A 21 27.22 27.75 -7.73
N MET A 22 25.95 27.40 -7.48
CA MET A 22 25.62 26.27 -6.60
C MET A 22 25.72 24.95 -7.36
N SER A 23 26.43 23.96 -6.80
CA SER A 23 26.37 22.59 -7.32
C SER A 23 25.07 21.89 -6.93
N LEU A 24 24.64 20.87 -7.73
CA LEU A 24 23.48 20.07 -7.37
C LEU A 24 23.64 19.37 -6.01
N ASN A 25 24.86 18.98 -5.65
CA ASN A 25 25.14 18.37 -4.36
C ASN A 25 24.96 19.36 -3.19
N ASP A 26 25.32 20.61 -3.36
CA ASP A 26 25.16 21.63 -2.32
C ASP A 26 23.68 22.01 -2.18
N TRP A 27 22.95 22.06 -3.29
CA TRP A 27 21.50 22.24 -3.26
C TRP A 27 20.81 21.07 -2.48
N ILE A 28 21.21 19.82 -2.70
CA ILE A 28 20.69 18.67 -1.95
C ILE A 28 20.98 18.81 -0.45
N LYS A 29 22.20 19.23 -0.06
CA LYS A 29 22.52 19.49 1.36
C LYS A 29 21.61 20.57 1.96
N GLU A 30 21.32 21.63 1.19
CA GLU A 30 20.40 22.67 1.63
C GLU A 30 18.96 22.13 1.81
N GLN A 31 18.51 21.23 0.92
CA GLN A 31 17.20 20.56 1.10
C GLN A 31 17.19 19.68 2.36
N GLU A 32 18.22 18.90 2.60
CA GLU A 32 18.36 18.08 3.82
C GLU A 32 18.27 18.94 5.10
N GLN A 33 18.95 20.08 5.14
CA GLN A 33 18.90 21.01 6.28
C GLN A 33 17.50 21.58 6.52
N ARG A 34 16.67 21.66 5.48
CA ARG A 34 15.26 22.08 5.55
C ARG A 34 14.30 20.93 5.89
N GLY A 35 14.82 19.70 6.06
CA GLY A 35 14.00 18.51 6.28
C GLY A 35 13.29 18.00 5.02
N ILE A 36 13.67 18.48 3.84
CA ILE A 36 13.11 18.01 2.56
C ILE A 36 13.87 16.75 2.13
N THR A 37 13.14 15.66 1.97
CA THR A 37 13.72 14.34 1.70
C THR A 37 13.51 13.87 0.27
N THR A 38 12.67 14.53 -0.50
CA THR A 38 12.31 14.15 -1.87
C THR A 38 12.32 15.33 -2.81
N PHE A 39 12.58 15.06 -4.09
CA PHE A 39 12.49 16.08 -5.13
C PHE A 39 12.24 15.45 -6.51
N SER A 40 11.71 16.25 -7.42
CA SER A 40 11.51 15.87 -8.81
C SER A 40 12.56 16.46 -9.75
N PHE A 41 12.75 15.85 -10.92
CA PHE A 41 13.59 16.42 -11.97
C PHE A 41 13.12 17.80 -12.42
N GLN A 42 11.80 18.03 -12.42
CA GLN A 42 11.24 19.31 -12.78
C GLN A 42 11.62 20.41 -11.79
N GLN A 43 11.65 20.11 -10.48
CA GLN A 43 12.13 21.07 -9.47
C GLN A 43 13.58 21.45 -9.69
N ILE A 44 14.47 20.46 -9.95
CA ILE A 44 15.89 20.74 -10.28
C ILE A 44 15.99 21.60 -11.54
N ARG A 45 15.18 21.30 -12.54
CA ARG A 45 15.16 22.03 -13.80
C ARG A 45 14.78 23.50 -13.63
N CYS A 46 13.86 23.79 -12.69
CA CYS A 46 13.48 25.17 -12.36
C CYS A 46 14.57 25.91 -11.56
N VAL A 47 15.32 25.21 -10.70
CA VAL A 47 16.41 25.82 -9.90
C VAL A 47 17.67 26.09 -10.72
N PHE A 48 17.96 25.19 -11.66
CA PHE A 48 19.17 25.23 -12.51
C PHE A 48 18.78 25.44 -14.00
N ASP A 49 17.98 26.47 -14.27
CA ASP A 49 17.38 26.74 -15.58
C ASP A 49 18.41 27.04 -16.69
N GLU A 50 19.58 27.57 -16.33
CA GLU A 50 20.70 27.85 -17.25
C GLU A 50 21.45 26.58 -17.67
N ARG A 51 21.31 25.47 -16.94
CA ARG A 51 22.02 24.22 -17.22
C ARG A 51 21.26 23.33 -18.19
N SER A 52 21.95 22.60 -19.05
CA SER A 52 21.31 21.64 -19.93
C SER A 52 20.81 20.39 -19.18
N ASP A 53 19.70 19.81 -19.66
CA ASP A 53 19.17 18.55 -19.13
C ASP A 53 20.21 17.43 -19.10
N LYS A 54 21.12 17.38 -20.10
CA LYS A 54 22.20 16.41 -20.17
C LYS A 54 23.17 16.57 -18.99
N SER A 55 23.56 17.82 -18.68
CA SER A 55 24.43 18.13 -17.55
C SER A 55 23.78 17.74 -16.22
N LEU A 56 22.50 18.11 -16.00
CA LEU A 56 21.76 17.77 -14.79
C LEU A 56 21.60 16.25 -14.60
N LYS A 57 21.26 15.53 -15.67
CA LYS A 57 21.18 14.05 -15.64
C LYS A 57 22.51 13.39 -15.32
N THR A 58 23.64 13.96 -15.78
CA THR A 58 24.97 13.46 -15.45
C THR A 58 25.26 13.61 -13.95
N ASP A 59 24.95 14.77 -13.36
CA ASP A 59 25.10 14.98 -11.93
C ASP A 59 24.20 14.08 -11.10
N ILE A 60 22.93 13.93 -11.49
CA ILE A 60 21.98 12.99 -10.86
C ILE A 60 22.53 11.57 -10.89
N ASN A 61 23.06 11.12 -12.03
CA ASN A 61 23.62 9.78 -12.13
C ASN A 61 24.81 9.59 -11.19
N ARG A 62 25.72 10.59 -11.12
CA ARG A 62 26.86 10.57 -10.19
C ARG A 62 26.40 10.49 -8.72
N LEU A 63 25.40 11.28 -8.33
CA LEU A 63 24.83 11.28 -6.99
C LEU A 63 24.09 9.97 -6.67
N THR A 64 23.46 9.34 -7.65
CA THR A 64 22.84 8.01 -7.50
C THR A 64 23.91 6.93 -7.31
N LEU A 65 24.99 6.94 -8.08
CA LEU A 65 26.11 6.00 -7.95
C LEU A 65 26.83 6.14 -6.60
N SER A 66 26.95 7.38 -6.09
CA SER A 66 27.54 7.65 -4.77
C SER A 66 26.55 7.41 -3.62
N LYS A 67 25.35 6.89 -3.88
CA LYS A 67 24.30 6.62 -2.88
C LYS A 67 23.88 7.86 -2.07
N ARG A 68 23.98 9.06 -2.66
CA ARG A 68 23.46 10.28 -2.05
C ARG A 68 21.96 10.43 -2.28
N ILE A 69 21.49 9.94 -3.43
CA ILE A 69 20.08 9.94 -3.81
C ILE A 69 19.68 8.57 -4.36
N GLN A 70 18.42 8.25 -4.23
CA GLN A 70 17.79 7.06 -4.84
C GLN A 70 16.75 7.51 -5.86
N ASN A 71 16.80 6.97 -7.07
CA ASN A 71 15.72 7.12 -8.03
C ASN A 71 14.66 6.05 -7.76
N VAL A 72 13.50 6.43 -7.27
CA VAL A 72 12.40 5.49 -6.93
C VAL A 72 11.32 5.45 -7.99
N TYR A 73 11.23 6.49 -8.81
CA TYR A 73 10.32 6.59 -9.95
C TYR A 73 10.91 7.51 -11.01
N LYS A 74 10.45 7.39 -12.26
CA LYS A 74 10.91 8.24 -13.37
C LYS A 74 10.77 9.72 -13.03
N GLY A 75 11.88 10.41 -12.86
CA GLY A 75 11.92 11.84 -12.54
C GLY A 75 11.62 12.19 -11.09
N PHE A 76 11.53 11.20 -10.20
CA PHE A 76 11.35 11.40 -8.76
C PHE A 76 12.47 10.72 -7.97
N TYR A 77 13.04 11.46 -7.04
CA TYR A 77 14.25 11.09 -6.30
C TYR A 77 14.05 11.27 -4.80
N VAL A 78 14.71 10.41 -4.04
CA VAL A 78 14.78 10.47 -2.57
C VAL A 78 16.21 10.77 -2.16
N ILE A 79 16.40 11.71 -1.26
CA ILE A 79 17.68 11.97 -0.62
C ILE A 79 17.92 10.86 0.40
N ILE A 80 19.04 10.16 0.31
CA ILE A 80 19.36 9.04 1.19
C ILE A 80 19.98 9.56 2.49
N PRO A 81 19.29 9.46 3.64
CA PRO A 81 19.84 9.82 4.94
C PRO A 81 21.09 9.01 5.27
N ILE A 82 21.96 9.56 6.11
CA ILE A 82 23.28 8.96 6.45
C ILE A 82 23.14 7.51 6.92
N GLN A 83 22.12 7.19 7.73
CA GLN A 83 21.87 5.84 8.26
C GLN A 83 21.55 4.80 7.20
N TYR A 84 21.10 5.22 6.00
CA TYR A 84 20.74 4.33 4.87
C TYR A 84 21.78 4.34 3.74
N GLN A 85 22.80 5.20 3.79
CA GLN A 85 23.78 5.35 2.69
C GLN A 85 24.57 4.06 2.41
N LEU A 86 24.90 3.27 3.44
CA LEU A 86 25.57 1.98 3.25
C LEU A 86 24.73 1.03 2.38
N LYS A 87 23.43 0.93 2.68
CA LYS A 87 22.50 0.10 1.91
C LYS A 87 22.16 0.72 0.55
N GLY A 88 22.12 2.04 0.46
CA GLY A 88 21.73 2.78 -0.75
C GLY A 88 20.25 2.69 -1.08
N VAL A 89 19.41 2.26 -0.12
CA VAL A 89 17.96 2.10 -0.26
C VAL A 89 17.28 2.66 0.97
N VAL A 90 16.27 3.50 0.74
CA VAL A 90 15.45 4.13 1.79
C VAL A 90 14.12 3.38 1.93
N PRO A 91 13.64 3.09 3.14
CA PRO A 91 12.33 2.48 3.33
C PRO A 91 11.21 3.31 2.70
N PRO A 92 10.22 2.68 2.04
CA PRO A 92 9.12 3.40 1.38
C PRO A 92 8.34 4.35 2.29
N THR A 93 8.26 4.07 3.59
CA THR A 93 7.63 4.95 4.57
C THR A 93 8.22 6.36 4.66
N TYR A 94 9.42 6.57 4.11
CA TYR A 94 10.08 7.87 4.02
C TYR A 94 9.59 8.75 2.89
N TYR A 95 9.00 8.17 1.84
CA TYR A 95 8.73 8.91 0.60
C TYR A 95 7.43 8.55 -0.10
N ILE A 96 6.68 7.55 0.39
CA ILE A 96 5.51 7.04 -0.34
C ILE A 96 4.42 8.11 -0.49
N ASN A 97 4.21 8.94 0.52
CA ASN A 97 3.21 10.00 0.45
C ASN A 97 3.56 11.01 -0.65
N GLU A 98 4.78 11.52 -0.65
CA GLU A 98 5.29 12.48 -1.63
C GLU A 98 5.34 11.87 -3.03
N LEU A 99 5.69 10.58 -3.15
CA LEU A 99 5.64 9.88 -4.43
C LEU A 99 4.20 9.80 -4.97
N MET A 100 3.24 9.49 -4.12
CA MET A 100 1.84 9.37 -4.55
C MET A 100 1.22 10.72 -4.86
N GLU A 101 1.60 11.78 -4.15
CA GLU A 101 1.27 13.17 -4.50
C GLU A 101 1.87 13.55 -5.87
N TYR A 102 3.14 13.22 -6.11
CA TYR A 102 3.79 13.42 -7.41
C TYR A 102 3.08 12.69 -8.55
N LEU A 103 2.56 11.49 -8.29
CA LEU A 103 1.79 10.69 -9.24
C LEU A 103 0.34 11.15 -9.40
N GLY A 104 -0.16 12.00 -8.49
CA GLY A 104 -1.56 12.43 -8.45
C GLY A 104 -2.51 11.27 -8.19
N LYS A 105 -2.11 10.26 -7.40
CA LYS A 105 -2.88 9.06 -7.13
C LYS A 105 -3.20 8.90 -5.64
N PRO A 106 -4.45 8.56 -5.27
CA PRO A 106 -4.77 8.16 -3.92
C PRO A 106 -4.13 6.80 -3.61
N TYR A 107 -3.77 6.58 -2.35
CA TYR A 107 -3.16 5.34 -1.90
C TYR A 107 -3.39 5.06 -0.43
N TYR A 108 -3.12 3.83 -0.03
CA TYR A 108 -2.85 3.45 1.36
C TYR A 108 -1.84 2.30 1.44
N VAL A 109 -1.15 2.20 2.55
CA VAL A 109 -0.40 1.02 2.96
C VAL A 109 -1.41 -0.02 3.41
N GLY A 110 -1.42 -1.19 2.78
CA GLY A 110 -2.42 -2.25 2.99
C GLY A 110 -1.79 -3.60 3.32
N LEU A 111 -2.65 -4.63 3.34
CA LEU A 111 -2.25 -6.04 3.43
C LEU A 111 -1.36 -6.32 4.67
N LEU A 112 -0.30 -7.13 4.51
CA LEU A 112 0.64 -7.48 5.59
C LEU A 112 1.35 -6.25 6.16
N SER A 113 1.60 -5.22 5.35
CA SER A 113 2.22 -3.98 5.81
C SER A 113 1.31 -3.17 6.73
N ALA A 114 -0.01 -3.20 6.49
CA ALA A 114 -0.98 -2.60 7.40
C ALA A 114 -1.24 -3.49 8.62
N ALA A 115 -1.32 -4.82 8.43
CA ALA A 115 -1.46 -5.77 9.53
C ALA A 115 -0.34 -5.61 10.58
N ALA A 116 0.90 -5.40 10.12
CA ALA A 116 2.03 -5.12 10.99
C ALA A 116 1.86 -3.83 11.84
N ILE A 117 1.10 -2.84 11.35
CA ILE A 117 0.77 -1.62 12.12
C ILE A 117 -0.16 -1.95 13.30
N TYR A 118 -1.02 -2.95 13.13
CA TYR A 118 -1.92 -3.46 14.17
C TYR A 118 -1.29 -4.52 15.08
N GLY A 119 -0.02 -4.86 14.86
CA GLY A 119 0.68 -5.91 15.61
C GLY A 119 0.48 -7.32 15.05
N ALA A 120 -0.30 -7.49 14.00
CA ALA A 120 -0.62 -8.76 13.38
C ALA A 120 0.37 -9.09 12.25
N SER A 121 1.63 -9.30 12.57
CA SER A 121 2.63 -9.84 11.64
C SER A 121 3.95 -10.12 12.36
N HIS A 122 4.27 -11.35 12.63
CA HIS A 122 5.55 -11.76 13.21
C HIS A 122 6.73 -11.56 12.24
N GLN A 123 6.48 -11.58 10.94
CA GLN A 123 7.51 -11.34 9.93
C GLN A 123 7.29 -9.99 9.25
N ARG A 124 8.24 -9.08 9.44
CA ARG A 124 8.25 -7.81 8.72
C ARG A 124 8.26 -8.09 7.21
N ALA A 125 7.25 -7.64 6.51
CA ALA A 125 7.23 -7.74 5.05
C ALA A 125 8.48 -7.09 4.47
N MET A 126 9.21 -7.80 3.60
CA MET A 126 10.41 -7.27 2.93
C MET A 126 10.08 -6.08 2.02
N MET A 127 8.83 -6.01 1.55
CA MET A 127 8.32 -4.96 0.68
C MET A 127 7.13 -4.26 1.36
N THR A 128 7.02 -2.97 1.15
CA THR A 128 5.84 -2.22 1.61
C THR A 128 4.72 -2.38 0.59
N GLN A 129 3.60 -2.93 1.03
CA GLN A 129 2.44 -3.21 0.18
C GLN A 129 1.56 -1.96 0.09
N ILE A 130 1.41 -1.48 -1.14
CA ILE A 130 0.65 -0.27 -1.46
C ILE A 130 -0.57 -0.66 -2.27
N VAL A 131 -1.72 -0.12 -1.88
CA VAL A 131 -2.95 -0.21 -2.66
C VAL A 131 -3.27 1.16 -3.25
N THR A 132 -3.52 1.22 -4.57
CA THR A 132 -3.80 2.45 -5.30
C THR A 132 -4.80 2.20 -6.42
N THR A 133 -5.18 3.25 -7.13
CA THR A 133 -6.05 3.18 -8.32
C THR A 133 -5.27 3.22 -9.62
N GLY A 134 -5.83 2.60 -10.66
CA GLY A 134 -5.29 2.67 -12.02
C GLY A 134 -4.05 1.81 -12.25
N PRO A 135 -3.40 1.97 -13.41
CA PRO A 135 -2.28 1.10 -13.79
C PRO A 135 -1.07 1.28 -12.87
N ARG A 136 -0.32 0.19 -12.70
CA ARG A 136 0.90 0.14 -11.89
C ARG A 136 1.85 1.28 -12.28
N PRO A 137 2.28 2.11 -11.32
CA PRO A 137 3.33 3.07 -11.59
C PRO A 137 4.61 2.35 -12.03
N ARG A 138 5.23 2.83 -13.08
CA ARG A 138 6.51 2.29 -13.56
C ARG A 138 7.62 2.77 -12.62
N THR A 139 8.06 1.91 -11.72
CA THR A 139 9.25 2.18 -10.89
C THR A 139 10.51 1.95 -11.71
N SER A 140 11.46 2.86 -11.62
CA SER A 140 12.74 2.75 -12.35
C SER A 140 13.78 1.90 -11.63
N ASN A 141 13.58 1.60 -10.36
CA ASN A 141 14.54 0.88 -9.54
C ASN A 141 14.04 -0.53 -9.23
N LYS A 142 14.84 -1.55 -9.60
CA LYS A 142 14.59 -2.95 -9.22
C LYS A 142 14.63 -3.17 -7.70
N ASN A 143 15.28 -2.28 -6.96
CA ASN A 143 15.38 -2.29 -5.51
C ASN A 143 14.25 -1.47 -4.84
N SER A 144 13.18 -1.07 -5.55
CA SER A 144 12.05 -0.44 -4.90
C SER A 144 11.40 -1.48 -3.99
N LEU A 145 11.37 -1.18 -2.71
CA LEU A 145 10.74 -2.02 -1.69
C LEU A 145 9.21 -1.83 -1.69
N LEU A 146 8.61 -1.57 -2.87
CA LEU A 146 7.19 -1.33 -3.07
C LEU A 146 6.55 -2.50 -3.80
N ASP A 147 5.52 -3.05 -3.20
CA ASP A 147 4.61 -4.02 -3.80
C ASP A 147 3.26 -3.36 -4.08
N TRP A 148 2.80 -3.41 -5.34
CA TRP A 148 1.67 -2.64 -5.83
C TRP A 148 0.43 -3.50 -6.02
N ASN A 149 -0.64 -3.12 -5.31
CA ASN A 149 -1.95 -3.72 -5.41
C ASN A 149 -2.97 -2.67 -5.90
N TYR A 150 -4.06 -3.12 -6.56
CA TYR A 150 -4.97 -2.22 -7.25
C TYR A 150 -6.40 -2.43 -6.82
N ARG A 151 -7.10 -1.31 -6.60
CA ARG A 151 -8.55 -1.23 -6.45
C ARG A 151 -9.13 -0.28 -7.47
N GLN A 152 -10.39 -0.43 -7.79
CA GLN A 152 -11.10 0.53 -8.64
C GLN A 152 -11.28 1.87 -7.93
N GLN A 153 -11.52 1.84 -6.63
CA GLN A 153 -11.76 2.99 -5.79
C GLN A 153 -11.07 2.84 -4.43
N ILE A 154 -10.49 3.91 -3.92
CA ILE A 154 -9.92 3.96 -2.58
C ILE A 154 -11.00 4.46 -1.61
N PRO A 155 -11.35 3.68 -0.56
CA PRO A 155 -12.33 4.07 0.44
C PRO A 155 -11.72 5.08 1.42
N SER A 156 -11.85 6.37 1.16
CA SER A 156 -11.22 7.43 1.97
C SER A 156 -11.61 7.39 3.45
N GLU A 157 -12.84 6.97 3.76
CA GLU A 157 -13.39 6.82 5.10
C GLU A 157 -12.76 5.69 5.91
N LEU A 158 -12.21 4.68 5.22
CA LEU A 158 -11.53 3.53 5.84
C LEU A 158 -10.01 3.69 5.89
N ILE A 159 -9.51 4.87 5.49
CA ILE A 159 -8.08 5.16 5.50
C ILE A 159 -7.74 6.00 6.72
N LYS A 160 -6.82 5.49 7.50
CA LYS A 160 -6.21 6.17 8.65
C LYS A 160 -4.88 6.79 8.24
N SER A 161 -4.43 7.79 8.99
CA SER A 161 -3.12 8.40 8.80
C SER A 161 -2.34 8.35 10.11
N ARG A 162 -1.03 8.11 10.01
CA ARG A 162 -0.11 8.20 11.16
C ARG A 162 1.18 8.90 10.75
N ASN A 163 1.86 9.46 11.73
CA ASN A 163 3.21 9.94 11.54
C ASN A 163 4.15 8.75 11.34
N ALA A 164 5.03 8.85 10.36
CA ALA A 164 6.16 7.96 10.13
C ALA A 164 7.45 8.66 10.57
N GLU A 165 8.59 8.00 10.41
CA GLU A 165 9.90 8.62 10.74
C GLU A 165 10.14 9.91 9.94
N MET A 166 9.63 9.96 8.71
CA MET A 166 9.66 11.16 7.86
C MET A 166 8.28 11.34 7.20
N GLY A 167 7.53 12.35 7.69
CA GLY A 167 6.21 12.68 7.13
C GLY A 167 5.06 11.84 7.66
N ARG A 168 4.02 11.68 6.85
CA ARG A 168 2.80 10.93 7.16
C ARG A 168 2.62 9.79 6.18
N ILE A 169 2.05 8.69 6.64
CA ILE A 169 1.60 7.59 5.78
C ILE A 169 0.12 7.34 5.98
N ASN A 170 -0.55 7.00 4.89
CA ASN A 170 -1.92 6.54 4.88
C ASN A 170 -1.93 5.01 4.94
N TYR A 171 -2.80 4.42 5.76
CA TYR A 171 -2.93 2.97 5.90
C TYR A 171 -4.39 2.56 6.10
N SER A 172 -4.75 1.33 5.74
CA SER A 172 -6.11 0.80 5.86
C SER A 172 -6.55 0.65 7.31
N SER A 173 -7.86 0.81 7.60
CA SER A 173 -8.45 0.38 8.87
C SER A 173 -8.21 -1.12 9.07
N ALA A 174 -8.40 -1.63 10.29
CA ALA A 174 -8.23 -3.05 10.59
C ALA A 174 -9.18 -3.91 9.75
N GLU A 175 -10.42 -3.48 9.63
CA GLU A 175 -11.50 -4.15 8.88
C GLU A 175 -11.17 -4.21 7.38
N LEU A 176 -10.74 -3.09 6.79
CA LEU A 176 -10.30 -3.06 5.39
C LEU A 176 -9.05 -3.92 5.19
N THR A 177 -8.12 -3.91 6.15
CA THR A 177 -6.90 -4.74 6.12
C THR A 177 -7.25 -6.23 6.10
N ALA A 178 -8.16 -6.68 6.98
CA ALA A 178 -8.59 -8.07 7.03
C ALA A 178 -9.21 -8.54 5.71
N VAL A 179 -10.11 -7.73 5.14
CA VAL A 179 -10.75 -8.06 3.86
C VAL A 179 -9.75 -8.00 2.70
N ASP A 180 -8.81 -7.06 2.69
CA ASP A 180 -7.76 -6.97 1.67
C ASP A 180 -6.84 -8.19 1.69
N ILE A 181 -6.47 -8.70 2.86
CA ILE A 181 -5.68 -9.92 3.02
C ILE A 181 -6.35 -11.10 2.32
N VAL A 182 -7.67 -11.24 2.46
CA VAL A 182 -8.44 -12.30 1.78
C VAL A 182 -8.59 -12.02 0.28
N GLN A 183 -8.90 -10.79 -0.09
CA GLN A 183 -9.14 -10.40 -1.49
C GLN A 183 -7.88 -10.51 -2.35
N PHE A 184 -6.72 -10.21 -1.78
CA PHE A 184 -5.42 -10.26 -2.43
C PHE A 184 -4.55 -11.43 -1.91
N ALA A 185 -5.16 -12.52 -1.45
CA ALA A 185 -4.44 -13.64 -0.85
C ALA A 185 -3.31 -14.18 -1.74
N SER A 186 -3.53 -14.29 -3.06
CA SER A 186 -2.49 -14.72 -4.01
C SER A 186 -1.24 -13.80 -4.02
N ASN A 187 -1.40 -12.51 -3.72
CA ASN A 187 -0.30 -11.55 -3.73
C ASN A 187 0.53 -11.59 -2.43
N ILE A 188 0.04 -12.25 -1.40
CA ILE A 188 0.70 -12.31 -0.08
C ILE A 188 1.22 -13.70 0.29
N GLY A 189 1.11 -14.67 -0.61
CA GLY A 189 1.56 -16.04 -0.39
C GLY A 189 0.43 -17.03 -0.11
N GLY A 190 -0.81 -16.70 -0.50
CA GLY A 190 -1.96 -17.59 -0.46
C GLY A 190 -2.80 -17.51 0.82
N TYR A 191 -3.84 -18.36 0.88
CA TYR A 191 -4.81 -18.34 1.98
C TYR A 191 -4.25 -18.88 3.29
N GLN A 192 -3.24 -19.77 3.24
CA GLN A 192 -2.49 -20.23 4.40
C GLN A 192 -1.94 -19.03 5.19
N ARG A 193 -1.18 -18.17 4.51
CA ARG A 193 -0.61 -16.97 5.13
C ARG A 193 -1.67 -15.94 5.52
N ALA A 194 -2.74 -15.85 4.72
CA ALA A 194 -3.87 -14.98 5.05
C ALA A 194 -4.51 -15.40 6.38
N ALA A 195 -4.75 -16.69 6.59
CA ALA A 195 -5.34 -17.23 7.82
C ALA A 195 -4.44 -16.96 9.04
N THR A 196 -3.12 -17.21 8.94
CA THR A 196 -2.18 -16.94 10.03
C THR A 196 -2.21 -15.46 10.46
N VAL A 197 -2.18 -14.51 9.50
CA VAL A 197 -2.23 -13.08 9.82
C VAL A 197 -3.59 -12.65 10.35
N LEU A 198 -4.67 -13.23 9.83
CA LEU A 198 -6.02 -12.97 10.32
C LEU A 198 -6.22 -13.45 11.76
N ALA A 199 -5.61 -14.56 12.16
CA ALA A 199 -5.65 -15.05 13.55
C ALA A 199 -5.13 -14.03 14.56
N GLU A 200 -4.11 -13.24 14.19
CA GLU A 200 -3.59 -12.16 15.03
C GLU A 200 -4.38 -10.85 14.89
N LEU A 201 -4.98 -10.61 13.72
CA LEU A 201 -5.69 -9.37 13.44
C LEU A 201 -7.13 -9.38 13.99
N VAL A 202 -7.71 -10.56 14.17
CA VAL A 202 -9.13 -10.74 14.51
C VAL A 202 -9.53 -10.04 15.81
N ASP A 203 -8.63 -9.94 16.78
CA ASP A 203 -8.89 -9.32 18.09
C ASP A 203 -9.11 -7.81 18.02
N VAL A 204 -8.60 -7.14 17.01
CA VAL A 204 -8.72 -5.69 16.84
C VAL A 204 -9.83 -5.29 15.88
N LEU A 205 -10.59 -6.26 15.33
CA LEU A 205 -11.70 -6.00 14.41
C LEU A 205 -12.95 -5.51 15.14
N ASP A 206 -13.51 -4.42 14.64
CA ASP A 206 -14.83 -3.91 15.03
C ASP A 206 -15.85 -4.38 13.98
N MET A 207 -16.53 -5.50 14.28
CA MET A 207 -17.42 -6.17 13.32
C MET A 207 -18.53 -5.28 12.75
N PRO A 208 -19.23 -4.42 13.53
CA PRO A 208 -20.14 -3.43 12.98
C PRO A 208 -19.58 -2.57 11.86
N LYS A 209 -18.28 -2.22 11.88
CA LYS A 209 -17.62 -1.45 10.82
C LYS A 209 -17.39 -2.22 9.53
N MET A 210 -17.59 -3.54 9.52
CA MET A 210 -17.57 -4.33 8.28
C MET A 210 -18.64 -3.88 7.28
N GLU A 211 -19.74 -3.29 7.74
CA GLU A 211 -20.76 -2.71 6.86
C GLU A 211 -20.18 -1.60 5.95
N GLU A 212 -19.24 -0.82 6.47
CA GLU A 212 -18.57 0.25 5.72
C GLU A 212 -17.59 -0.30 4.65
N VAL A 213 -17.06 -1.52 4.86
CA VAL A 213 -16.13 -2.17 3.91
C VAL A 213 -16.86 -2.79 2.72
N LEU A 214 -18.09 -3.27 2.93
CA LEU A 214 -18.87 -3.98 1.91
C LEU A 214 -18.95 -3.28 0.54
N PRO A 215 -19.13 -1.95 0.43
CA PRO A 215 -19.18 -1.26 -0.86
C PRO A 215 -17.91 -1.38 -1.70
N TYR A 216 -16.79 -1.64 -1.05
CA TYR A 216 -15.45 -1.61 -1.63
C TYR A 216 -14.83 -2.98 -1.85
N THR A 217 -15.57 -4.06 -1.58
CA THR A 217 -15.09 -5.44 -1.71
C THR A 217 -16.04 -6.30 -2.51
N THR A 218 -15.59 -7.46 -2.93
CA THR A 218 -16.43 -8.45 -3.62
C THR A 218 -17.15 -9.32 -2.61
N THR A 219 -18.39 -9.74 -2.95
CA THR A 219 -19.13 -10.73 -2.14
C THR A 219 -18.31 -12.00 -1.94
N THR A 220 -17.58 -12.44 -2.97
CA THR A 220 -16.68 -13.61 -2.90
C THR A 220 -15.60 -13.45 -1.82
N ALA A 221 -14.97 -12.28 -1.73
CA ALA A 221 -13.94 -12.04 -0.70
C ALA A 221 -14.56 -12.09 0.71
N MET A 222 -15.77 -11.53 0.87
CA MET A 222 -16.47 -11.57 2.15
C MET A 222 -16.96 -12.97 2.52
N GLN A 223 -17.43 -13.78 1.55
CA GLN A 223 -17.76 -15.19 1.78
C GLN A 223 -16.55 -15.99 2.27
N ARG A 224 -15.40 -15.82 1.60
CA ARG A 224 -14.13 -16.45 2.00
C ARG A 224 -13.67 -15.99 3.38
N PHE A 225 -13.77 -14.70 3.66
CA PHE A 225 -13.45 -14.17 4.98
C PHE A 225 -14.33 -14.74 6.08
N GLY A 226 -15.65 -14.78 5.85
CA GLY A 226 -16.59 -15.38 6.79
C GLY A 226 -16.32 -16.88 7.01
N TYR A 227 -16.01 -17.61 5.94
CA TYR A 227 -15.61 -19.02 6.05
C TYR A 227 -14.35 -19.19 6.91
N LEU A 228 -13.33 -18.35 6.68
CA LEU A 228 -12.10 -18.38 7.48
C LEU A 228 -12.40 -18.07 8.95
N LEU A 229 -13.21 -17.07 9.26
CA LEU A 229 -13.61 -16.76 10.64
C LEU A 229 -14.26 -17.95 11.33
N GLU A 230 -15.22 -18.61 10.66
CA GLU A 230 -16.03 -19.67 11.27
C GLU A 230 -15.30 -21.01 11.39
N PHE A 231 -14.66 -21.46 10.31
CA PHE A 231 -14.16 -22.84 10.20
C PHE A 231 -12.65 -22.97 10.36
N VAL A 232 -11.91 -21.88 10.23
CA VAL A 232 -10.44 -21.91 10.33
C VAL A 232 -9.95 -21.23 11.60
N LEU A 233 -10.54 -20.07 11.94
CA LEU A 233 -10.17 -19.29 13.13
C LEU A 233 -11.07 -19.60 14.34
N PHE A 234 -12.19 -20.31 14.13
CA PHE A 234 -13.18 -20.64 15.16
C PHE A 234 -13.77 -19.43 15.90
N GLU A 235 -13.88 -18.31 15.20
CA GLU A 235 -14.42 -17.02 15.67
C GLU A 235 -15.93 -16.91 15.38
N GLN A 236 -16.72 -17.79 16.01
CA GLN A 236 -18.15 -17.95 15.72
C GLN A 236 -18.94 -16.65 15.84
N ASP A 237 -18.75 -15.89 16.95
CA ASP A 237 -19.49 -14.65 17.19
C ASP A 237 -19.25 -13.58 16.12
N LYS A 238 -18.00 -13.47 15.63
CA LYS A 238 -17.64 -12.55 14.56
C LYS A 238 -18.15 -13.01 13.21
N ALA A 239 -18.11 -14.32 12.97
CA ALA A 239 -18.69 -14.92 11.78
C ALA A 239 -20.22 -14.69 11.70
N ASP A 240 -20.93 -14.83 12.81
CA ASP A 240 -22.37 -14.57 12.87
C ASP A 240 -22.72 -13.11 12.57
N GLN A 241 -22.01 -12.17 13.21
CA GLN A 241 -22.16 -10.74 12.93
C GLN A 241 -21.91 -10.40 11.46
N LEU A 242 -20.82 -10.95 10.87
CA LEU A 242 -20.51 -10.75 9.46
C LEU A 242 -21.59 -11.32 8.55
N TYR A 243 -22.08 -12.52 8.87
CA TYR A 243 -23.15 -13.16 8.11
C TYR A 243 -24.42 -12.31 8.09
N ASP A 244 -24.84 -11.77 9.24
CA ASP A 244 -26.00 -10.92 9.36
C ASP A 244 -25.86 -9.62 8.55
N ILE A 245 -24.68 -8.98 8.60
CA ILE A 245 -24.37 -7.79 7.80
C ILE A 245 -24.47 -8.10 6.30
N MET A 246 -23.87 -9.20 5.86
CA MET A 246 -23.90 -9.61 4.46
C MET A 246 -25.31 -10.00 3.99
N LYS A 247 -26.07 -10.67 4.83
CA LYS A 247 -27.44 -11.11 4.55
C LYS A 247 -28.39 -9.94 4.32
N LYS A 248 -28.28 -8.90 5.15
CA LYS A 248 -29.07 -7.66 5.00
C LYS A 248 -28.85 -7.01 3.65
N ARG A 249 -27.63 -7.11 3.11
CA ARG A 249 -27.27 -6.48 1.85
C ARG A 249 -27.58 -7.33 0.61
N ASN A 250 -27.21 -8.60 0.61
CA ASN A 250 -27.17 -9.42 -0.61
C ASN A 250 -28.24 -10.50 -0.69
N GLY A 251 -28.93 -10.82 0.40
CA GLY A 251 -29.99 -11.84 0.46
C GLY A 251 -29.62 -13.27 0.08
N TYR A 252 -28.73 -13.45 -0.92
CA TYR A 252 -28.28 -14.73 -1.47
C TYR A 252 -26.80 -14.71 -1.85
N PHE A 253 -26.12 -15.84 -1.65
CA PHE A 253 -24.72 -16.04 -2.02
C PHE A 253 -24.58 -17.11 -3.12
N ASN A 254 -23.79 -16.82 -4.14
CA ASN A 254 -23.38 -17.82 -5.12
C ASN A 254 -22.32 -18.74 -4.53
N ALA A 255 -22.25 -19.98 -5.02
CA ALA A 255 -21.17 -20.89 -4.66
C ALA A 255 -19.83 -20.34 -5.22
N VAL A 256 -18.79 -20.39 -4.40
CA VAL A 256 -17.46 -19.91 -4.76
C VAL A 256 -16.40 -20.90 -4.28
N LEU A 257 -15.27 -20.96 -4.98
CA LEU A 257 -14.08 -21.71 -4.54
C LEU A 257 -13.32 -20.89 -3.51
N MET A 258 -12.65 -21.52 -2.53
CA MET A 258 -11.69 -20.83 -1.66
C MET A 258 -10.52 -20.31 -2.51
N SER A 259 -9.93 -21.16 -3.35
CA SER A 259 -8.90 -20.75 -4.30
C SER A 259 -9.35 -20.99 -5.73
N SER A 260 -9.19 -19.99 -6.61
CA SER A 260 -9.43 -20.14 -8.04
C SER A 260 -8.30 -20.86 -8.79
N GLU A 261 -7.18 -21.12 -8.13
CA GLU A 261 -6.00 -21.76 -8.71
C GLU A 261 -6.07 -23.30 -8.63
N HIS A 262 -7.04 -23.83 -7.87
CA HIS A 262 -7.26 -25.25 -7.67
C HIS A 262 -8.65 -25.67 -8.15
N PRO A 263 -8.83 -26.93 -8.64
CA PRO A 263 -10.15 -27.46 -8.98
C PRO A 263 -11.04 -27.50 -7.74
N ALA A 264 -12.34 -27.60 -7.96
CA ALA A 264 -13.29 -27.82 -6.87
C ALA A 264 -13.00 -29.13 -6.13
N SER A 265 -13.15 -29.12 -4.81
CA SER A 265 -13.12 -30.34 -4.00
C SER A 265 -14.42 -31.12 -4.22
N ASP A 266 -14.32 -32.44 -4.24
CA ASP A 266 -15.50 -33.35 -4.25
C ASP A 266 -16.24 -33.32 -2.90
N ASP A 267 -15.60 -32.85 -1.83
CA ASP A 267 -16.21 -32.64 -0.54
C ASP A 267 -17.06 -31.35 -0.56
N THR A 268 -18.36 -31.56 -0.74
CA THR A 268 -19.36 -30.50 -0.84
C THR A 268 -20.13 -30.30 0.46
N GLU A 269 -19.43 -30.31 1.61
CA GLU A 269 -20.10 -29.92 2.85
C GLU A 269 -20.77 -28.56 2.72
N SER A 270 -22.10 -28.59 2.91
CA SER A 270 -22.91 -27.37 2.77
C SER A 270 -22.63 -26.43 3.95
N ASN A 271 -22.01 -25.29 3.66
CA ASN A 271 -21.83 -24.22 4.64
C ASN A 271 -22.61 -22.96 4.25
N ARG A 272 -22.94 -22.12 5.22
CA ARG A 272 -23.74 -20.91 5.00
C ARG A 272 -23.05 -19.87 4.09
N TRP A 273 -21.74 -19.90 3.98
CA TRP A 273 -20.94 -19.04 3.11
C TRP A 273 -20.92 -19.48 1.66
N ARG A 274 -21.36 -20.73 1.39
CA ARG A 274 -21.29 -21.37 0.08
C ARG A 274 -19.89 -21.39 -0.53
N VAL A 275 -18.89 -21.57 0.30
CA VAL A 275 -17.48 -21.69 -0.11
C VAL A 275 -17.15 -23.19 -0.23
N ASN A 276 -16.66 -23.61 -1.39
CA ASN A 276 -16.05 -24.92 -1.58
C ASN A 276 -14.58 -24.81 -1.13
N MET A 277 -14.24 -25.58 -0.10
CA MET A 277 -12.89 -25.64 0.45
C MET A 277 -12.05 -26.61 -0.38
N ASN A 278 -11.28 -26.06 -1.31
CA ASN A 278 -10.50 -26.81 -2.30
C ASN A 278 -8.98 -26.68 -2.09
N ILE A 279 -8.56 -26.26 -0.91
CA ILE A 279 -7.17 -26.17 -0.44
C ILE A 279 -7.12 -26.48 1.05
N ASP A 280 -6.02 -27.03 1.53
CA ASP A 280 -5.80 -27.21 2.96
C ASP A 280 -5.26 -25.90 3.57
N ILE A 281 -5.83 -25.50 4.71
CA ILE A 281 -5.38 -24.32 5.47
C ILE A 281 -5.19 -24.77 6.93
N GLU A 282 -3.94 -24.80 7.35
CA GLU A 282 -3.56 -25.05 8.73
C GLU A 282 -2.97 -23.76 9.32
N ILE A 283 -3.40 -23.37 10.50
CA ILE A 283 -2.78 -22.23 11.19
C ILE A 283 -1.53 -22.75 11.86
N ASP A 284 -0.36 -22.18 11.52
CA ASP A 284 0.86 -22.48 12.26
C ASP A 284 0.62 -22.11 13.74
N GLU A 285 0.78 -23.09 14.65
CA GLU A 285 0.70 -22.84 16.09
C GLU A 285 1.74 -21.77 16.45
N LEU A 286 1.27 -20.67 17.05
CA LEU A 286 2.06 -19.49 17.42
C LEU A 286 2.96 -19.76 18.63
#